data_3221137f40520c52b5ff22f06a7b67a7
#
_entry.id   3221137f40520c52b5ff22f06a7b67a7
#
_cell.length_a   1.000
_cell.length_b   1.000
_cell.length_c   1.000
_cell.angle_alpha   90.00
_cell.angle_beta   90.00
_cell.angle_gamma   90.00
#
_symmetry.space_group_name_H-M   'P 1'
#
loop_
_entity.id
_entity.type
_entity.pdbx_description
1 polymer ?
#
loop_
_entity_poly.entity_id
_entity_poly.type
_entity_poly.pdbx_seq_one_letter_code
_entity_poly.pdbx_strand_id
1 'polypeptide(L)'
;KKLQEGLKQVLRLKNYDNANGIKNFAAICLNQIPGKPESTKGNFARGVYWTKPDHFGNEVTRDKILDETLYTEFVKDFEHTYFKEVYSKLSSKFKLGRVRILLKEPRSTLSWHRDPEPRLHIPIITNPGCIMVIEKVAKHLPADGSVYITNNVKYHNAFNGGEENRVHLV
;
A
#
# COMPACT_ATOMS: atom_id res chain seq x y z
N LYS A 1 -14.77 -6.81 -10.65
CA LYS A 1 -14.45 -8.20 -11.10
C LYS A 1 -12.98 -8.34 -11.57
N LYS A 2 -12.51 -7.57 -12.58
CA LYS A 2 -11.13 -7.73 -13.12
C LYS A 2 -10.02 -7.57 -12.06
N LEU A 3 -10.13 -6.60 -11.15
CA LEU A 3 -9.13 -6.42 -10.07
C LEU A 3 -9.07 -7.61 -9.11
N GLN A 4 -10.22 -8.19 -8.77
CA GLN A 4 -10.28 -9.38 -7.92
C GLN A 4 -9.71 -10.62 -8.63
N GLU A 5 -9.95 -10.75 -9.94
CA GLU A 5 -9.32 -11.82 -10.72
C GLU A 5 -7.81 -11.62 -10.83
N GLY A 6 -7.34 -10.39 -11.08
CA GLY A 6 -5.92 -10.06 -11.02
C GLY A 6 -5.28 -10.37 -9.65
N LEU A 7 -6.00 -10.11 -8.56
CA LEU A 7 -5.53 -10.49 -7.22
C LEU A 7 -5.35 -12.00 -7.08
N LYS A 8 -6.30 -12.80 -7.56
CA LYS A 8 -6.18 -14.27 -7.56
C LYS A 8 -4.97 -14.74 -8.39
N GLN A 9 -4.72 -14.11 -9.55
CA GLN A 9 -3.55 -14.41 -10.38
C GLN A 9 -2.25 -14.16 -9.60
N VAL A 10 -2.12 -13.00 -8.95
CA VAL A 10 -0.94 -12.66 -8.15
C VAL A 10 -0.77 -13.62 -6.97
N LEU A 11 -1.84 -13.96 -6.26
CA LEU A 11 -1.78 -14.87 -5.10
C LEU A 11 -1.44 -16.32 -5.44
N ARG A 12 -1.59 -16.75 -6.70
CA ARG A 12 -1.06 -18.03 -7.16
C ARG A 12 0.46 -18.03 -7.34
N LEU A 13 1.06 -16.85 -7.53
CA LEU A 13 2.48 -16.67 -7.80
C LEU A 13 3.26 -16.28 -6.55
N LYS A 14 2.65 -15.51 -5.65
CA LYS A 14 3.33 -14.96 -4.48
C LYS A 14 2.37 -14.75 -3.30
N ASN A 15 2.80 -15.13 -2.12
CA ASN A 15 2.12 -14.81 -0.88
C ASN A 15 2.44 -13.39 -0.41
N TYR A 16 1.56 -12.85 0.44
CA TYR A 16 1.83 -11.59 1.12
C TYR A 16 3.08 -11.68 2.01
N ASP A 17 3.88 -10.63 1.96
CA ASP A 17 5.01 -10.43 2.86
C ASP A 17 4.55 -9.61 4.06
N ASN A 18 4.70 -10.15 5.26
CA ASN A 18 4.31 -9.54 6.52
C ASN A 18 5.51 -9.05 7.35
N ALA A 19 6.69 -8.90 6.74
CA ALA A 19 7.89 -8.38 7.39
C ALA A 19 8.18 -9.04 8.75
N ASN A 20 8.60 -10.30 8.74
CA ASN A 20 8.98 -11.08 9.93
C ASN A 20 7.80 -11.42 10.88
N GLY A 21 6.63 -11.66 10.32
CA GLY A 21 5.46 -12.12 11.09
C GLY A 21 4.69 -11.00 11.81
N ILE A 22 4.96 -9.73 11.48
CA ILE A 22 4.13 -8.64 12.01
C ILE A 22 2.72 -8.79 11.46
N LYS A 23 1.77 -9.05 12.34
CA LYS A 23 0.35 -9.20 12.03
C LYS A 23 -0.27 -7.85 11.62
N ASN A 24 -1.48 -7.90 11.11
CA ASN A 24 -2.38 -6.79 10.80
C ASN A 24 -2.07 -6.02 9.50
N PHE A 25 -0.90 -6.21 8.90
CA PHE A 25 -0.55 -5.53 7.65
C PHE A 25 0.47 -6.35 6.86
N ALA A 26 0.15 -6.67 5.62
CA ALA A 26 1.03 -7.38 4.71
C ALA A 26 0.97 -6.79 3.29
N ALA A 27 1.97 -7.03 2.47
CA ALA A 27 2.11 -6.42 1.16
C ALA A 27 2.67 -7.37 0.10
N ILE A 28 2.31 -7.13 -1.16
CA ILE A 28 2.99 -7.66 -2.34
C ILE A 28 3.40 -6.47 -3.20
N CYS A 29 4.70 -6.25 -3.41
CA CYS A 29 5.18 -5.25 -4.34
C CYS A 29 4.99 -5.72 -5.79
N LEU A 30 4.41 -4.86 -6.63
CA LEU A 30 4.23 -5.11 -8.05
C LEU A 30 5.33 -4.47 -8.92
N ASN A 31 6.09 -3.54 -8.34
CA ASN A 31 7.30 -2.98 -8.96
C ASN A 31 8.47 -3.02 -7.98
N GLN A 32 9.66 -2.84 -8.51
CA GLN A 32 10.92 -2.97 -7.79
C GLN A 32 11.93 -1.91 -8.24
N ILE A 33 13.01 -1.78 -7.47
CA ILE A 33 14.19 -1.04 -7.87
C ILE A 33 14.96 -1.89 -8.89
N PRO A 34 15.30 -1.36 -10.09
CA PRO A 34 16.03 -2.10 -11.10
C PRO A 34 17.29 -2.78 -10.55
N GLY A 35 17.45 -4.07 -10.85
CA GLY A 35 18.58 -4.86 -10.37
C GLY A 35 18.58 -5.21 -8.87
N LYS A 36 17.50 -4.89 -8.12
CA LYS A 36 17.38 -5.14 -6.67
C LYS A 36 16.09 -5.90 -6.33
N PRO A 37 15.99 -7.19 -6.60
CA PRO A 37 14.79 -7.98 -6.33
C PRO A 37 14.43 -8.02 -4.82
N GLU A 38 15.40 -7.85 -3.93
CA GLU A 38 15.19 -7.74 -2.49
C GLU A 38 14.34 -6.51 -2.10
N SER A 39 14.27 -5.49 -2.97
CA SER A 39 13.44 -4.29 -2.75
C SER A 39 11.94 -4.58 -2.69
N THR A 40 11.53 -5.81 -3.01
CA THR A 40 10.13 -6.26 -2.91
C THR A 40 9.80 -7.00 -1.62
N LYS A 41 10.74 -7.11 -0.65
CA LYS A 41 10.62 -7.96 0.53
C LYS A 41 10.74 -7.19 1.85
N GLY A 42 10.20 -7.78 2.91
CA GLY A 42 10.33 -7.29 4.28
C GLY A 42 9.87 -5.84 4.45
N ASN A 43 10.71 -5.01 5.07
CA ASN A 43 10.41 -3.60 5.26
C ASN A 43 10.34 -2.80 3.95
N PHE A 44 11.00 -3.24 2.89
CA PHE A 44 10.84 -2.66 1.55
C PHE A 44 9.42 -2.89 0.99
N ALA A 45 8.84 -4.07 1.21
CA ALA A 45 7.46 -4.33 0.82
C ALA A 45 6.48 -3.60 1.72
N ARG A 46 6.62 -3.76 3.03
CA ARG A 46 5.70 -3.19 4.01
C ARG A 46 5.84 -1.67 4.15
N GLY A 47 7.07 -1.17 4.22
CA GLY A 47 7.39 0.23 4.47
C GLY A 47 7.59 0.56 5.95
N VAL A 48 8.13 1.74 6.18
CA VAL A 48 8.28 2.34 7.51
C VAL A 48 7.67 3.75 7.48
N TYR A 49 7.22 4.23 8.62
CA TYR A 49 6.68 5.58 8.74
C TYR A 49 7.77 6.63 8.48
N TRP A 50 7.37 7.74 7.92
CA TRP A 50 8.26 8.87 7.63
C TRP A 50 8.87 9.45 8.90
N THR A 51 8.08 9.57 9.96
CA THR A 51 8.50 10.17 11.21
C THR A 51 8.56 9.14 12.34
N LYS A 52 9.24 9.50 13.42
CA LYS A 52 9.32 8.77 14.68
C LYS A 52 9.32 9.77 15.85
N PRO A 53 8.94 9.39 17.06
CA PRO A 53 9.20 10.22 18.23
C PRO A 53 10.71 10.22 18.56
N ASP A 54 11.24 11.36 18.98
CA ASP A 54 12.54 11.47 19.64
C ASP A 54 12.43 11.08 21.13
N HIS A 55 13.52 11.23 21.86
CA HIS A 55 13.56 10.90 23.30
C HIS A 55 12.76 11.86 24.20
N PHE A 56 12.33 13.02 23.66
CA PHE A 56 11.43 13.96 24.33
C PHE A 56 9.96 13.76 23.90
N GLY A 57 9.68 12.88 22.93
CA GLY A 57 8.36 12.67 22.38
C GLY A 57 7.97 13.61 21.24
N ASN A 58 8.90 14.46 20.76
CA ASN A 58 8.66 15.31 19.59
C ASN A 58 8.73 14.49 18.31
N GLU A 59 7.92 14.85 17.33
CA GLU A 59 7.95 14.24 16.01
C GLU A 59 9.19 14.67 15.23
N VAL A 60 10.05 13.72 14.86
CA VAL A 60 11.23 13.95 14.03
C VAL A 60 11.24 13.04 12.80
N THR A 61 11.82 13.50 11.71
CA THR A 61 12.02 12.70 10.51
C THR A 61 13.01 11.57 10.76
N ARG A 62 12.79 10.41 10.15
CA ARG A 62 13.75 9.31 10.19
C ARG A 62 14.97 9.62 9.33
N ASP A 63 16.15 9.19 9.78
CA ASP A 63 17.42 9.39 9.08
C ASP A 63 17.48 8.65 7.72
N LYS A 64 16.76 7.52 7.63
CA LYS A 64 16.66 6.72 6.41
C LYS A 64 15.21 6.57 6.01
N ILE A 65 14.86 7.17 4.88
CA ILE A 65 13.56 7.06 4.23
C ILE A 65 13.77 6.25 2.95
N LEU A 66 12.81 5.40 2.62
CA LEU A 66 12.81 4.71 1.35
C LEU A 66 12.42 5.70 0.25
N ASP A 67 13.31 5.92 -0.70
CA ASP A 67 12.99 6.68 -1.93
C ASP A 67 12.14 5.81 -2.86
N GLU A 68 10.84 6.05 -2.83
CA GLU A 68 9.90 5.27 -3.65
C GLU A 68 9.98 5.61 -5.14
N THR A 69 10.63 6.73 -5.52
CA THR A 69 10.82 7.09 -6.94
C THR A 69 11.78 6.15 -7.68
N LEU A 70 12.56 5.38 -6.94
CA LEU A 70 13.48 4.38 -7.51
C LEU A 70 12.77 3.10 -8.01
N TYR A 71 11.49 2.90 -7.67
CA TYR A 71 10.72 1.71 -8.04
C TYR A 71 10.16 1.83 -9.47
N THR A 72 11.02 1.75 -10.46
CA THR A 72 10.67 2.00 -11.87
C THR A 72 10.45 0.75 -12.70
N GLU A 73 10.80 -0.44 -12.19
CA GLU A 73 10.67 -1.71 -12.91
C GLU A 73 9.47 -2.51 -12.40
N PHE A 74 8.56 -2.90 -13.30
CA PHE A 74 7.48 -3.80 -12.96
C PHE A 74 8.01 -5.21 -12.75
N VAL A 75 7.55 -5.92 -11.70
CA VAL A 75 8.02 -7.27 -11.37
C VAL A 75 7.60 -8.25 -12.47
N LYS A 76 8.59 -8.93 -13.09
CA LYS A 76 8.41 -9.80 -14.24
C LYS A 76 7.38 -10.91 -14.03
N ASP A 77 7.36 -11.50 -12.84
CA ASP A 77 6.42 -12.58 -12.49
C ASP A 77 4.94 -12.18 -12.63
N PHE A 78 4.64 -10.89 -12.59
CA PHE A 78 3.27 -10.37 -12.64
C PHE A 78 2.88 -9.78 -14.01
N GLU A 79 3.77 -9.86 -15.03
CA GLU A 79 3.52 -9.26 -16.35
C GLU A 79 2.28 -9.81 -17.06
N HIS A 80 1.89 -11.05 -16.76
CA HIS A 80 0.71 -11.71 -17.33
C HIS A 80 -0.57 -11.51 -16.49
N THR A 81 -0.50 -10.70 -15.43
CA THR A 81 -1.65 -10.39 -14.59
C THR A 81 -2.35 -9.12 -15.05
N TYR A 82 -3.63 -8.96 -14.66
CA TYR A 82 -4.37 -7.71 -14.93
C TYR A 82 -3.69 -6.47 -14.32
N PHE A 83 -2.88 -6.64 -13.29
CA PHE A 83 -2.18 -5.51 -12.68
C PHE A 83 -1.09 -4.89 -13.58
N LYS A 84 -0.56 -5.61 -14.56
CA LYS A 84 0.32 -5.01 -15.58
C LYS A 84 -0.44 -3.97 -16.41
N GLU A 85 -1.67 -4.29 -16.83
CA GLU A 85 -2.52 -3.34 -17.57
C GLU A 85 -2.84 -2.11 -16.69
N VAL A 86 -3.20 -2.32 -15.43
CA VAL A 86 -3.47 -1.25 -14.47
C VAL A 86 -2.23 -0.37 -14.26
N TYR A 87 -1.07 -0.98 -14.01
CA TYR A 87 0.20 -0.28 -13.86
C TYR A 87 0.53 0.59 -15.08
N SER A 88 0.41 0.05 -16.29
CA SER A 88 0.70 0.78 -17.51
C SER A 88 -0.24 1.98 -17.72
N LYS A 89 -1.52 1.82 -17.40
CA LYS A 89 -2.49 2.92 -17.46
C LYS A 89 -2.24 4.01 -16.42
N LEU A 90 -1.81 3.63 -15.22
CA LEU A 90 -1.50 4.60 -14.17
C LEU A 90 -0.19 5.33 -14.47
N SER A 91 0.86 4.62 -14.88
CA SER A 91 2.17 5.20 -15.19
C SER A 91 2.14 6.15 -16.39
N SER A 92 1.17 6.00 -17.30
CA SER A 92 0.96 6.97 -18.39
C SER A 92 0.36 8.31 -17.93
N LYS A 93 -0.20 8.36 -16.70
CA LYS A 93 -0.87 9.55 -16.16
C LYS A 93 -0.17 10.13 -14.93
N PHE A 94 0.56 9.31 -14.19
CA PHE A 94 1.19 9.67 -12.92
C PHE A 94 2.64 9.20 -12.90
N LYS A 95 3.52 9.97 -12.30
CA LYS A 95 4.84 9.47 -11.89
C LYS A 95 4.62 8.56 -10.67
N LEU A 96 4.62 7.26 -10.91
CA LEU A 96 4.41 6.28 -9.85
C LEU A 96 5.69 6.07 -9.03
N GLY A 97 5.50 5.89 -7.74
CA GLY A 97 6.50 5.34 -6.84
C GLY A 97 6.33 3.83 -6.69
N ARG A 98 6.44 3.35 -5.46
CA ARG A 98 6.27 1.94 -5.14
C ARG A 98 4.79 1.54 -5.22
N VAL A 99 4.49 0.54 -6.06
CA VAL A 99 3.14 0.02 -6.27
C VAL A 99 2.98 -1.31 -5.55
N ARG A 100 1.98 -1.41 -4.66
CA ARG A 100 1.78 -2.58 -3.80
C ARG A 100 0.32 -2.99 -3.71
N ILE A 101 0.09 -4.28 -3.58
CA ILE A 101 -1.17 -4.82 -3.05
C ILE A 101 -1.02 -4.90 -1.53
N LEU A 102 -1.79 -4.11 -0.82
CA LEU A 102 -1.76 -4.02 0.63
C LEU A 102 -2.95 -4.75 1.24
N LEU A 103 -2.66 -5.73 2.09
CA LEU A 103 -3.65 -6.44 2.90
C LEU A 103 -3.66 -5.86 4.31
N LYS A 104 -4.85 -5.61 4.82
CA LYS A 104 -5.09 -5.24 6.20
C LYS A 104 -6.09 -6.20 6.82
N GLU A 105 -5.69 -6.86 7.90
CA GLU A 105 -6.51 -7.85 8.60
C GLU A 105 -7.73 -7.22 9.28
N PRO A 106 -8.77 -8.02 9.57
CA PRO A 106 -9.93 -7.58 10.34
C PRO A 106 -9.56 -7.02 11.71
N ARG A 107 -10.40 -6.12 12.23
CA ARG A 107 -10.29 -5.56 13.59
C ARG A 107 -8.91 -4.99 13.89
N SER A 108 -8.32 -4.30 12.90
CA SER A 108 -6.95 -3.78 12.98
C SER A 108 -6.83 -2.35 12.51
N THR A 109 -5.83 -1.65 13.03
CA THR A 109 -5.52 -0.27 12.68
C THR A 109 -4.03 -0.08 12.44
N LEU A 110 -3.66 0.93 11.67
CA LEU A 110 -2.30 1.45 11.65
C LEU A 110 -2.13 2.50 12.75
N SER A 111 -0.90 2.86 13.04
CA SER A 111 -0.62 4.03 13.88
C SER A 111 -1.05 5.32 13.18
N TRP A 112 -1.31 6.35 13.95
CA TRP A 112 -1.49 7.71 13.44
C TRP A 112 -0.14 8.20 12.95
N HIS A 113 0.00 8.48 11.65
CA HIS A 113 1.29 8.75 11.03
C HIS A 113 1.15 9.63 9.78
N ARG A 114 2.30 9.98 9.21
CA ARG A 114 2.41 10.73 7.96
C ARG A 114 3.29 9.95 6.98
N ASP A 115 3.01 10.11 5.70
CA ASP A 115 3.86 9.65 4.59
C ASP A 115 4.54 10.85 3.90
N PRO A 116 5.68 10.64 3.20
CA PRO A 116 6.34 11.72 2.46
C PRO A 116 5.51 12.24 1.29
N GLU A 117 4.68 11.39 0.67
CA GLU A 117 3.91 11.69 -0.53
C GLU A 117 2.43 11.32 -0.39
N PRO A 118 1.56 11.93 -1.22
CA PRO A 118 0.19 11.45 -1.40
C PRO A 118 0.16 10.00 -1.88
N ARG A 119 -0.91 9.28 -1.58
CA ARG A 119 -1.12 7.90 -2.04
C ARG A 119 -2.29 7.83 -3.00
N LEU A 120 -2.14 6.93 -3.98
CA LEU A 120 -3.20 6.55 -4.89
C LEU A 120 -3.73 5.19 -4.41
N HIS A 121 -5.04 5.10 -4.18
CA HIS A 121 -5.70 3.88 -3.74
C HIS A 121 -6.70 3.38 -4.77
N ILE A 122 -6.64 2.09 -5.09
CA ILE A 122 -7.70 1.37 -5.81
C ILE A 122 -8.15 0.23 -4.90
N PRO A 123 -9.33 0.33 -4.27
CA PRO A 123 -9.86 -0.73 -3.44
C PRO A 123 -10.21 -1.97 -4.27
N ILE A 124 -9.77 -3.16 -3.83
CA ILE A 124 -10.02 -4.44 -4.49
C ILE A 124 -11.03 -5.25 -3.68
N ILE A 125 -10.82 -5.30 -2.36
CA ILE A 125 -11.71 -5.89 -1.36
C ILE A 125 -11.84 -4.89 -0.22
N THR A 126 -13.06 -4.61 0.18
CA THR A 126 -13.35 -3.69 1.28
C THR A 126 -14.70 -4.04 1.92
N ASN A 127 -14.95 -3.52 3.10
CA ASN A 127 -16.21 -3.64 3.82
C ASN A 127 -16.57 -2.30 4.49
N PRO A 128 -17.79 -2.08 4.95
CA PRO A 128 -18.22 -0.80 5.54
C PRO A 128 -17.39 -0.33 6.75
N GLY A 129 -16.74 -1.26 7.47
CA GLY A 129 -15.84 -0.96 8.58
C GLY A 129 -14.44 -0.50 8.15
N CYS A 130 -14.13 -0.50 6.85
CA CYS A 130 -12.85 -0.03 6.33
C CYS A 130 -12.88 1.47 6.10
N ILE A 131 -12.23 2.22 6.98
CA ILE A 131 -12.23 3.68 6.95
C ILE A 131 -10.80 4.21 6.83
N MET A 132 -10.62 5.19 5.95
CA MET A 132 -9.46 6.07 5.89
C MET A 132 -9.80 7.33 6.67
N VAL A 133 -8.95 7.71 7.61
CA VAL A 133 -9.06 8.98 8.35
C VAL A 133 -7.87 9.84 7.99
N ILE A 134 -8.11 11.05 7.52
CA ILE A 134 -7.08 12.05 7.25
C ILE A 134 -7.46 13.31 8.01
N GLU A 135 -6.64 13.67 9.01
CA GLU A 135 -6.95 14.72 9.98
C GLU A 135 -8.35 14.54 10.61
N LYS A 136 -9.32 15.38 10.25
CA LYS A 136 -10.69 15.35 10.79
C LYS A 136 -11.70 14.69 9.84
N VAL A 137 -11.24 14.14 8.71
CA VAL A 137 -12.12 13.55 7.69
C VAL A 137 -11.99 12.04 7.71
N ALA A 138 -13.09 11.36 8.03
CA ALA A 138 -13.21 9.90 7.96
C ALA A 138 -14.00 9.50 6.70
N LYS A 139 -13.48 8.58 5.89
CA LYS A 139 -14.12 8.18 4.63
C LYS A 139 -13.92 6.71 4.32
N HIS A 140 -15.00 6.05 3.95
CA HIS A 140 -14.94 4.75 3.30
C HIS A 140 -14.56 4.92 1.82
N LEU A 141 -13.70 4.04 1.32
CA LEU A 141 -13.31 3.97 -0.10
C LEU A 141 -13.89 2.68 -0.69
N PRO A 142 -15.01 2.72 -1.43
CA PRO A 142 -15.65 1.54 -1.97
C PRO A 142 -14.84 0.86 -3.08
N ALA A 143 -15.00 -0.47 -3.23
CA ALA A 143 -14.36 -1.26 -4.28
C ALA A 143 -15.19 -1.25 -5.58
N ASP A 144 -15.47 -0.09 -6.10
CA ASP A 144 -16.30 0.16 -7.29
C ASP A 144 -15.48 0.38 -8.58
N GLY A 145 -14.15 0.30 -8.48
CA GLY A 145 -13.21 0.55 -9.58
C GLY A 145 -12.67 1.98 -9.62
N SER A 146 -13.11 2.84 -8.73
CA SER A 146 -12.61 4.21 -8.61
C SER A 146 -11.15 4.24 -8.14
N VAL A 147 -10.46 5.31 -8.55
CA VAL A 147 -9.10 5.65 -8.14
C VAL A 147 -9.18 6.85 -7.20
N TYR A 148 -8.71 6.67 -5.98
CA TYR A 148 -8.72 7.71 -4.96
C TYR A 148 -7.31 8.24 -4.73
N ILE A 149 -7.14 9.56 -4.77
CA ILE A 149 -5.90 10.21 -4.32
C ILE A 149 -6.13 10.70 -2.89
N THR A 150 -5.28 10.25 -1.99
CA THR A 150 -5.36 10.58 -0.56
C THR A 150 -4.15 11.39 -0.13
N ASN A 151 -4.38 12.47 0.63
CA ASN A 151 -3.30 13.35 1.09
C ASN A 151 -2.63 12.78 2.35
N ASN A 152 -1.83 11.73 2.15
CA ASN A 152 -1.11 11.05 3.22
C ASN A 152 0.07 11.86 3.81
N VAL A 153 0.40 13.03 3.23
CA VAL A 153 1.35 13.99 3.83
C VAL A 153 0.77 14.57 5.13
N LYS A 154 -0.56 14.59 5.24
CA LYS A 154 -1.27 14.91 6.47
C LYS A 154 -1.30 13.71 7.43
N TYR A 155 -1.52 13.97 8.71
CA TYR A 155 -1.75 12.90 9.67
C TYR A 155 -2.94 12.04 9.26
N HIS A 156 -2.71 10.76 9.18
CA HIS A 156 -3.73 9.83 8.73
C HIS A 156 -3.62 8.46 9.41
N ASN A 157 -4.70 7.71 9.28
CA ASN A 157 -4.82 6.34 9.70
C ASN A 157 -5.74 5.59 8.73
N ALA A 158 -5.50 4.31 8.58
CA ALA A 158 -6.42 3.40 7.91
C ALA A 158 -6.74 2.25 8.86
N PHE A 159 -8.02 2.02 9.11
CA PHE A 159 -8.45 0.88 9.90
C PHE A 159 -9.44 -0.01 9.17
N ASN A 160 -9.50 -1.24 9.61
CA ASN A 160 -10.47 -2.23 9.20
C ASN A 160 -11.23 -2.70 10.44
N GLY A 161 -12.38 -2.09 10.69
CA GLY A 161 -13.27 -2.45 11.79
C GLY A 161 -14.23 -3.60 11.46
N GLY A 162 -14.16 -4.15 10.23
CA GLY A 162 -14.98 -5.27 9.81
C GLY A 162 -14.38 -6.64 10.18
N GLU A 163 -14.98 -7.69 9.65
CA GLU A 163 -14.62 -9.09 9.92
C GLU A 163 -13.86 -9.77 8.77
N GLU A 164 -13.73 -9.09 7.63
CA GLU A 164 -13.02 -9.57 6.46
C GLU A 164 -11.79 -8.73 6.15
N ASN A 165 -10.85 -9.31 5.43
CA ASN A 165 -9.66 -8.61 4.99
C ASN A 165 -10.01 -7.41 4.09
N ARG A 166 -9.26 -6.33 4.26
CA ARG A 166 -9.22 -5.20 3.31
C ARG A 166 -8.02 -5.34 2.39
N VAL A 167 -8.22 -5.26 1.08
CA VAL A 167 -7.14 -5.32 0.09
C VAL A 167 -7.25 -4.13 -0.85
N HIS A 168 -6.21 -3.31 -0.91
CA HIS A 168 -6.09 -2.18 -1.83
C HIS A 168 -4.82 -2.31 -2.69
N LEU A 169 -4.87 -1.87 -3.93
CA LEU A 169 -3.69 -1.45 -4.69
C LEU A 169 -3.35 -0.01 -4.27
N VAL A 170 -2.07 0.22 -3.91
CA VAL A 170 -1.57 1.50 -3.42
C VAL A 170 -0.23 1.83 -4.05
#